data_0d24a41c620a0edfbff4de21dcb05436
#
_entry.id   0d24a41c620a0edfbff4de21dcb05436
#
_cell.length_a   1.000
_cell.length_b   1.000
_cell.length_c   1.000
_cell.angle_alpha   90.00
_cell.angle_beta   90.00
_cell.angle_gamma   90.00
#
_symmetry.space_group_name_H-M   'P 1'
#
loop_
_entity.id
_entity.type
_entity.pdbx_description
1 polymer ?
#
loop_
_entity_poly.entity_id
_entity_poly.type
_entity_poly.pdbx_seq_one_letter_code
_entity_poly.pdbx_strand_id
1 'polypeptide(L)'
;MRFKLFALAFTLTALCSERVLSQDSAGKEIEGIQHSFFVAGPSFTGIIDEEGKETWNSGRAGARDGFVLEDGNVLIAWGDEVKELTREHEVVFHYKKSAENGELGTCARLANGNTLITELGVKPRLLEVDAEGAIVVEVPLKPETDNAHMQTRMARKLANGNYLAPHLLAFKVKEYSPTGEVLTVFKTDLEELGGREAENWPFTAIRLSNGNTLVNLTHGNKTVELNPKGEVVWKVSNEDYEDDPFADPCGAQRLPNGNTVIASYAAGGDRVKLFEVTRAKEIVWRYMGRTGFITSKCSRRTASPSPGTP
;
A
#
# COMPACT_ATOMS: atom_id res chain seq x y z
N MET A 1 -20.65 43.13 -58.80
CA MET A 1 -19.62 42.19 -58.39
C MET A 1 -19.39 42.37 -56.86
N ARG A 2 -20.03 41.55 -56.04
CA ARG A 2 -19.98 41.67 -54.56
C ARG A 2 -19.19 40.47 -54.03
N PHE A 3 -18.01 40.74 -53.46
CA PHE A 3 -17.19 39.77 -52.76
C PHE A 3 -17.81 39.49 -51.36
N LYS A 4 -18.11 38.23 -51.06
CA LYS A 4 -18.45 37.76 -49.72
C LYS A 4 -17.16 37.29 -49.00
N LEU A 5 -16.81 37.96 -47.90
CA LEU A 5 -15.82 37.52 -46.97
C LEU A 5 -16.41 36.35 -46.14
N PHE A 6 -15.75 35.20 -46.15
CA PHE A 6 -15.99 34.10 -45.19
C PHE A 6 -15.07 34.32 -43.99
N ALA A 7 -15.67 34.55 -42.84
CA ALA A 7 -14.95 34.56 -41.56
C ALA A 7 -14.88 33.12 -41.06
N LEU A 8 -13.65 32.61 -40.91
CA LEU A 8 -13.37 31.29 -40.31
C LEU A 8 -13.28 31.49 -38.79
N ALA A 9 -14.30 30.99 -38.06
CA ALA A 9 -14.26 30.96 -36.60
C ALA A 9 -13.43 29.75 -36.12
N PHE A 10 -12.25 30.02 -35.55
CA PHE A 10 -11.49 29.02 -34.80
C PHE A 10 -12.15 28.84 -33.41
N THR A 11 -12.81 27.75 -33.21
CA THR A 11 -13.22 27.31 -31.87
C THR A 11 -12.01 26.70 -31.14
N LEU A 12 -11.51 27.43 -30.15
CA LEU A 12 -10.49 26.98 -29.23
C LEU A 12 -11.18 26.02 -28.25
N THR A 13 -11.04 24.69 -28.42
CA THR A 13 -11.42 23.73 -27.42
C THR A 13 -10.37 23.78 -26.30
N ALA A 14 -10.74 24.37 -25.18
CA ALA A 14 -9.97 24.29 -23.95
C ALA A 14 -10.05 22.84 -23.44
N LEU A 15 -8.92 22.12 -23.54
CA LEU A 15 -8.74 20.87 -22.77
C LEU A 15 -8.64 21.28 -21.30
N CYS A 16 -9.73 21.01 -20.56
CA CYS A 16 -9.73 21.07 -19.10
C CYS A 16 -8.95 19.83 -18.60
N SER A 17 -7.66 19.98 -18.29
CA SER A 17 -6.95 18.97 -17.53
C SER A 17 -7.49 19.02 -16.10
N GLU A 18 -8.18 17.97 -15.65
CA GLU A 18 -8.55 17.83 -14.25
C GLU A 18 -7.26 17.74 -13.41
N ARG A 19 -6.99 18.79 -12.66
CA ARG A 19 -5.87 18.83 -11.72
C ARG A 19 -6.19 17.96 -10.50
N VAL A 20 -5.29 17.08 -10.13
CA VAL A 20 -5.30 16.42 -8.83
C VAL A 20 -5.00 17.48 -7.77
N LEU A 21 -5.96 17.77 -6.91
CA LEU A 21 -5.88 18.81 -5.91
C LEU A 21 -5.42 18.21 -4.57
N SER A 22 -4.43 18.82 -3.96
CA SER A 22 -4.06 18.57 -2.56
C SER A 22 -4.68 19.67 -1.67
N GLN A 23 -5.27 19.29 -0.55
CA GLN A 23 -5.92 20.22 0.39
C GLN A 23 -5.25 20.15 1.75
N ASP A 24 -5.14 21.28 2.46
CA ASP A 24 -4.80 21.32 3.88
C ASP A 24 -6.04 21.09 4.77
N SER A 25 -5.84 20.94 6.09
CA SER A 25 -6.89 20.72 7.07
C SER A 25 -7.92 21.87 7.18
N ALA A 26 -7.67 22.99 6.49
CA ALA A 26 -8.57 24.15 6.40
C ALA A 26 -9.26 24.24 5.03
N GLY A 27 -9.14 23.20 4.17
CA GLY A 27 -9.72 23.19 2.83
C GLY A 27 -8.95 24.01 1.80
N LYS A 28 -7.74 24.48 2.12
CA LYS A 28 -6.84 25.12 1.16
C LYS A 28 -6.14 24.08 0.32
N GLU A 29 -6.19 24.27 -0.99
CA GLU A 29 -5.36 23.51 -1.93
C GLU A 29 -3.89 23.78 -1.63
N ILE A 30 -3.13 22.71 -1.28
CA ILE A 30 -1.68 22.79 -1.26
C ILE A 30 -1.22 22.57 -2.68
N GLU A 31 -1.01 23.66 -3.41
CA GLU A 31 -0.42 23.56 -4.75
C GLU A 31 0.92 22.82 -4.67
N GLY A 32 1.02 21.69 -5.38
CA GLY A 32 2.30 21.17 -5.77
C GLY A 32 2.73 19.81 -5.28
N ILE A 33 2.02 19.11 -4.40
CA ILE A 33 2.36 17.73 -4.08
C ILE A 33 1.63 16.78 -5.02
N GLN A 34 2.40 15.95 -5.74
CA GLN A 34 1.87 14.94 -6.64
C GLN A 34 2.66 13.64 -6.47
N HIS A 35 2.00 12.51 -6.65
CA HIS A 35 2.60 11.19 -6.57
C HIS A 35 2.33 10.39 -7.84
N SER A 36 3.38 9.74 -8.33
CA SER A 36 3.25 8.57 -9.18
C SER A 36 3.26 7.33 -8.30
N PHE A 37 2.37 6.37 -8.54
CA PHE A 37 2.22 5.21 -7.66
C PHE A 37 1.72 3.96 -8.40
N PHE A 38 2.16 2.80 -7.91
CA PHE A 38 1.59 1.51 -8.25
C PHE A 38 0.34 1.24 -7.42
N VAL A 39 -0.67 0.67 -8.06
CA VAL A 39 -1.95 0.29 -7.45
C VAL A 39 -2.14 -1.22 -7.52
N ALA A 40 -2.41 -1.86 -6.38
CA ALA A 40 -3.02 -3.17 -6.31
C ALA A 40 -4.45 -2.99 -5.79
N GLY A 41 -5.45 -3.23 -6.63
CA GLY A 41 -6.85 -3.00 -6.29
C GLY A 41 -7.80 -4.01 -6.93
N PRO A 42 -9.04 -4.10 -6.45
CA PRO A 42 -10.01 -5.10 -6.88
C PRO A 42 -10.43 -4.97 -8.35
N SER A 43 -10.43 -3.76 -8.90
CA SER A 43 -10.83 -3.48 -10.28
C SER A 43 -9.71 -2.94 -11.17
N PHE A 44 -8.55 -2.62 -10.60
CA PHE A 44 -7.38 -2.13 -11.32
C PHE A 44 -6.09 -2.58 -10.65
N THR A 45 -5.10 -2.96 -11.44
CA THR A 45 -3.72 -3.21 -11.03
C THR A 45 -2.80 -2.60 -12.06
N GLY A 46 -2.04 -1.57 -11.66
CA GLY A 46 -1.24 -0.82 -12.62
C GLY A 46 -0.56 0.39 -12.01
N ILE A 47 -0.16 1.33 -12.85
CA ILE A 47 0.58 2.53 -12.46
C ILE A 47 -0.18 3.77 -12.87
N ILE A 48 -0.27 4.69 -11.94
CA ILE A 48 -0.83 6.04 -12.10
C ILE A 48 0.32 7.03 -11.99
N ASP A 49 0.38 7.99 -12.91
CA ASP A 49 1.38 9.06 -12.86
C ASP A 49 0.98 10.24 -11.95
N GLU A 50 1.82 11.25 -11.93
CA GLU A 50 1.64 12.46 -11.12
C GLU A 50 0.41 13.29 -11.51
N GLU A 51 -0.07 13.16 -12.75
CA GLU A 51 -1.30 13.79 -13.26
C GLU A 51 -2.54 12.96 -13.01
N GLY A 52 -2.41 11.80 -12.32
CA GLY A 52 -3.52 10.88 -12.04
C GLY A 52 -3.93 10.01 -13.24
N LYS A 53 -3.10 9.94 -14.28
CA LYS A 53 -3.35 9.17 -15.49
C LYS A 53 -2.77 7.76 -15.40
N GLU A 54 -3.51 6.77 -15.92
CA GLU A 54 -3.01 5.42 -16.10
C GLU A 54 -1.88 5.41 -17.16
N THR A 55 -0.70 4.95 -16.74
CA THR A 55 0.49 4.83 -17.62
C THR A 55 0.88 3.38 -17.89
N TRP A 56 0.40 2.45 -17.09
CA TRP A 56 0.59 1.03 -17.29
C TRP A 56 -0.50 0.24 -16.58
N ASN A 57 -0.94 -0.86 -17.19
CA ASN A 57 -1.98 -1.75 -16.66
C ASN A 57 -1.50 -3.20 -16.76
N SER A 58 -1.58 -3.97 -15.71
CA SER A 58 -1.12 -5.37 -15.72
C SER A 58 -1.96 -6.30 -16.60
N GLY A 59 -3.12 -5.84 -17.10
CA GLY A 59 -4.09 -6.67 -17.83
C GLY A 59 -4.93 -7.58 -16.92
N ARG A 60 -4.63 -7.63 -15.61
CA ARG A 60 -5.35 -8.41 -14.59
C ARG A 60 -5.53 -7.60 -13.32
N ALA A 61 -6.77 -7.34 -12.93
CA ALA A 61 -7.11 -6.71 -11.66
C ALA A 61 -7.02 -7.70 -10.48
N GLY A 62 -7.30 -7.23 -9.27
CA GLY A 62 -7.40 -8.05 -8.07
C GLY A 62 -6.06 -8.42 -7.43
N ALA A 63 -4.99 -7.68 -7.73
CA ALA A 63 -3.72 -7.84 -7.03
C ALA A 63 -3.86 -7.47 -5.55
N ARG A 64 -3.05 -8.12 -4.72
CA ARG A 64 -3.03 -7.97 -3.26
C ARG A 64 -1.83 -7.19 -2.75
N ASP A 65 -0.72 -7.28 -3.45
CA ASP A 65 0.51 -6.53 -3.16
C ASP A 65 1.30 -6.34 -4.46
N GLY A 66 2.24 -5.41 -4.48
CA GLY A 66 3.14 -5.24 -5.61
C GLY A 66 4.01 -4.01 -5.52
N PHE A 67 5.00 -3.97 -6.40
CA PHE A 67 6.03 -2.94 -6.44
C PHE A 67 6.49 -2.68 -7.87
N VAL A 68 6.80 -1.43 -8.17
CA VAL A 68 7.69 -1.10 -9.27
C VAL A 68 9.12 -1.31 -8.77
N LEU A 69 9.88 -2.16 -9.43
CA LEU A 69 11.27 -2.47 -9.09
C LEU A 69 12.22 -1.40 -9.66
N GLU A 70 13.48 -1.42 -9.21
CA GLU A 70 14.50 -0.44 -9.63
C GLU A 70 14.80 -0.48 -11.13
N ASP A 71 14.69 -1.65 -11.76
CA ASP A 71 14.85 -1.87 -13.20
C ASP A 71 13.62 -1.44 -14.03
N GLY A 72 12.55 -1.00 -13.36
CA GLY A 72 11.30 -0.60 -13.97
C GLY A 72 10.27 -1.72 -14.15
N ASN A 73 10.63 -2.98 -13.92
CA ASN A 73 9.70 -4.11 -13.90
C ASN A 73 8.68 -3.97 -12.77
N VAL A 74 7.60 -4.73 -12.85
CA VAL A 74 6.53 -4.70 -11.85
C VAL A 74 6.34 -6.08 -11.25
N LEU A 75 6.66 -6.21 -9.96
CA LEU A 75 6.41 -7.40 -9.17
C LEU A 75 4.99 -7.33 -8.57
N ILE A 76 4.16 -8.36 -8.81
CA ILE A 76 2.75 -8.34 -8.42
C ILE A 76 2.37 -9.69 -7.80
N ALA A 77 1.67 -9.64 -6.65
CA ALA A 77 1.01 -10.79 -6.04
C ALA A 77 -0.49 -10.75 -6.29
N TRP A 78 -1.03 -11.78 -6.91
CA TRP A 78 -2.45 -12.12 -6.88
C TRP A 78 -2.71 -13.21 -5.84
N GLY A 79 -3.94 -13.62 -5.67
CA GLY A 79 -4.28 -14.66 -4.71
C GLY A 79 -3.78 -16.07 -5.07
N ASP A 80 -3.39 -16.30 -6.30
CA ASP A 80 -3.00 -17.60 -6.86
C ASP A 80 -1.56 -17.65 -7.39
N GLU A 81 -0.97 -16.50 -7.70
CA GLU A 81 0.37 -16.40 -8.28
C GLU A 81 1.07 -15.09 -7.95
N VAL A 82 2.40 -15.09 -8.01
CA VAL A 82 3.26 -13.89 -8.04
C VAL A 82 3.97 -13.87 -9.37
N LYS A 83 3.97 -12.72 -10.03
CA LYS A 83 4.73 -12.48 -11.27
C LYS A 83 5.53 -11.21 -11.18
N GLU A 84 6.68 -11.21 -11.84
CA GLU A 84 7.36 -10.02 -12.28
C GLU A 84 7.14 -9.85 -13.78
N LEU A 85 6.67 -8.68 -14.17
CA LEU A 85 6.36 -8.32 -15.55
C LEU A 85 7.24 -7.17 -15.99
N THR A 86 7.76 -7.23 -17.23
CA THR A 86 8.31 -6.05 -17.90
C THR A 86 7.18 -5.07 -18.23
N ARG A 87 7.53 -3.87 -18.71
CA ARG A 87 6.52 -2.89 -19.16
C ARG A 87 5.77 -3.36 -20.41
N GLU A 88 6.34 -4.28 -21.18
CA GLU A 88 5.78 -4.93 -22.36
C GLU A 88 4.99 -6.19 -22.02
N HIS A 89 4.78 -6.47 -20.72
CA HIS A 89 4.06 -7.64 -20.19
C HIS A 89 4.78 -9.00 -20.37
N GLU A 90 6.07 -9.02 -20.62
CA GLU A 90 6.86 -10.25 -20.60
C GLU A 90 7.02 -10.72 -19.14
N VAL A 91 6.81 -12.02 -18.90
CA VAL A 91 6.98 -12.63 -17.58
C VAL A 91 8.44 -12.99 -17.39
N VAL A 92 9.12 -12.35 -16.43
CA VAL A 92 10.53 -12.61 -16.10
C VAL A 92 10.70 -13.41 -14.81
N PHE A 93 9.66 -13.43 -13.95
CA PHE A 93 9.59 -14.30 -12.77
C PHE A 93 8.16 -14.78 -12.57
N HIS A 94 7.99 -16.02 -12.13
CA HIS A 94 6.69 -16.60 -11.85
C HIS A 94 6.76 -17.58 -10.67
N TYR A 95 5.90 -17.38 -9.68
CA TYR A 95 5.65 -18.33 -8.61
C TYR A 95 4.14 -18.61 -8.51
N LYS A 96 3.76 -19.88 -8.52
CA LYS A 96 2.37 -20.31 -8.32
C LYS A 96 2.21 -20.92 -6.95
N LYS A 97 1.14 -20.54 -6.23
CA LYS A 97 0.86 -21.08 -4.90
C LYS A 97 0.79 -22.61 -4.90
N SER A 98 1.15 -23.23 -3.79
CA SER A 98 1.00 -24.68 -3.61
C SER A 98 -0.47 -25.10 -3.65
N ALA A 99 -0.72 -26.35 -4.01
CA ALA A 99 -2.08 -26.91 -4.04
C ALA A 99 -2.69 -27.04 -2.62
N GLU A 100 -1.84 -27.10 -1.59
CA GLU A 100 -2.27 -27.29 -0.18
C GLU A 100 -2.80 -25.99 0.44
N ASN A 101 -2.35 -24.83 -0.02
CA ASN A 101 -2.74 -23.53 0.51
C ASN A 101 -3.85 -22.86 -0.31
N GLY A 102 -4.61 -21.99 0.34
CA GLY A 102 -5.75 -21.30 -0.23
C GLY A 102 -5.36 -20.11 -1.10
N GLU A 103 -4.42 -19.29 -0.62
CA GLU A 103 -4.10 -18.03 -1.28
C GLU A 103 -2.70 -17.50 -0.96
N LEU A 104 -2.25 -16.53 -1.77
CA LEU A 104 -1.06 -15.72 -1.50
C LEU A 104 -1.48 -14.36 -0.92
N GLY A 105 -0.65 -13.79 -0.04
CA GLY A 105 -0.95 -12.53 0.64
C GLY A 105 -0.05 -11.37 0.26
N THR A 106 1.26 -11.60 0.12
CA THR A 106 2.26 -10.55 -0.10
C THR A 106 3.31 -10.97 -1.11
N CYS A 107 4.00 -9.99 -1.70
CA CYS A 107 5.28 -10.19 -2.36
C CYS A 107 6.22 -9.02 -2.03
N ALA A 108 7.53 -9.27 -2.05
CA ALA A 108 8.55 -8.22 -2.01
C ALA A 108 9.86 -8.75 -2.59
N ARG A 109 10.53 -7.97 -3.44
CA ARG A 109 11.88 -8.28 -3.89
C ARG A 109 12.86 -7.97 -2.77
N LEU A 110 13.73 -8.90 -2.46
CA LEU A 110 14.75 -8.78 -1.43
C LEU A 110 16.09 -8.34 -2.06
N ALA A 111 16.95 -7.75 -1.24
CA ALA A 111 18.26 -7.25 -1.70
C ALA A 111 19.18 -8.36 -2.27
N ASN A 112 18.98 -9.62 -1.88
CA ASN A 112 19.71 -10.78 -2.41
C ASN A 112 19.14 -11.32 -3.73
N GLY A 113 18.12 -10.67 -4.31
CA GLY A 113 17.45 -11.09 -5.55
C GLY A 113 16.27 -12.05 -5.35
N ASN A 114 16.11 -12.67 -4.17
CA ASN A 114 14.98 -13.54 -3.89
C ASN A 114 13.67 -12.73 -3.78
N THR A 115 12.55 -13.43 -3.92
CA THR A 115 11.22 -12.86 -3.70
C THR A 115 10.62 -13.41 -2.41
N LEU A 116 10.30 -12.52 -1.44
CA LEU A 116 9.49 -12.87 -0.28
C LEU A 116 8.05 -13.04 -0.70
N ILE A 117 7.40 -14.14 -0.28
CA ILE A 117 6.01 -14.47 -0.58
C ILE A 117 5.35 -15.03 0.68
N THR A 118 4.08 -14.68 0.94
CA THR A 118 3.26 -15.39 1.94
C THR A 118 2.30 -16.35 1.26
N GLU A 119 2.29 -17.60 1.68
CA GLU A 119 1.23 -18.57 1.39
C GLU A 119 0.34 -18.78 2.61
N LEU A 120 -0.96 -18.71 2.41
CA LEU A 120 -1.99 -18.72 3.46
C LEU A 120 -2.98 -19.85 3.24
N GLY A 121 -3.41 -20.50 4.33
CA GLY A 121 -4.32 -21.64 4.28
C GLY A 121 -4.01 -22.66 5.37
N VAL A 122 -3.98 -23.92 4.97
CA VAL A 122 -3.75 -25.06 5.89
C VAL A 122 -2.32 -25.05 6.47
N LYS A 123 -1.34 -24.61 5.64
CA LYS A 123 0.07 -24.48 6.04
C LYS A 123 0.56 -23.05 5.81
N PRO A 124 0.13 -22.10 6.65
CA PRO A 124 0.52 -20.70 6.46
C PRO A 124 2.03 -20.53 6.68
N ARG A 125 2.70 -19.86 5.72
CA ARG A 125 4.15 -19.72 5.71
C ARG A 125 4.63 -18.49 4.97
N LEU A 126 5.82 -18.02 5.33
CA LEU A 126 6.64 -17.12 4.52
C LEU A 126 7.61 -17.93 3.70
N LEU A 127 7.83 -17.54 2.47
CA LEU A 127 8.78 -18.16 1.55
C LEU A 127 9.75 -17.11 1.03
N GLU A 128 11.02 -17.50 0.90
CA GLU A 128 11.92 -16.84 -0.05
C GLU A 128 12.08 -17.75 -1.26
N VAL A 129 11.80 -17.19 -2.42
CA VAL A 129 11.84 -17.89 -3.70
C VAL A 129 12.94 -17.23 -4.55
N ASP A 130 13.84 -18.03 -5.10
CA ASP A 130 14.91 -17.53 -5.97
C ASP A 130 14.39 -17.11 -7.37
N ALA A 131 15.28 -16.67 -8.24
CA ALA A 131 14.94 -16.20 -9.56
C ALA A 131 14.39 -17.33 -10.48
N GLU A 132 14.78 -18.56 -10.21
CA GLU A 132 14.35 -19.78 -10.94
C GLU A 132 13.01 -20.33 -10.43
N GLY A 133 12.45 -19.74 -9.36
CA GLY A 133 11.18 -20.16 -8.76
C GLY A 133 11.32 -21.26 -7.70
N ALA A 134 12.53 -21.58 -7.25
CA ALA A 134 12.76 -22.57 -6.18
C ALA A 134 12.63 -21.93 -4.80
N ILE A 135 12.00 -22.65 -3.86
CA ILE A 135 11.90 -22.21 -2.47
C ILE A 135 13.25 -22.45 -1.78
N VAL A 136 13.89 -21.38 -1.33
CA VAL A 136 15.19 -21.41 -0.64
C VAL A 136 15.08 -21.17 0.86
N VAL A 137 14.00 -20.53 1.32
CA VAL A 137 13.66 -20.36 2.74
C VAL A 137 12.18 -20.60 2.94
N GLU A 138 11.83 -21.32 4.00
CA GLU A 138 10.46 -21.53 4.43
C GLU A 138 10.35 -21.25 5.94
N VAL A 139 9.45 -20.34 6.32
CA VAL A 139 9.20 -19.92 7.69
C VAL A 139 7.74 -20.18 8.04
N PRO A 140 7.42 -21.17 8.91
CA PRO A 140 6.04 -21.44 9.30
C PRO A 140 5.46 -20.26 10.08
N LEU A 141 4.24 -19.86 9.73
CA LEU A 141 3.50 -18.80 10.42
C LEU A 141 2.52 -19.38 11.45
N LYS A 142 2.20 -18.55 12.45
CA LYS A 142 1.24 -18.88 13.54
C LYS A 142 0.16 -17.79 13.60
N PRO A 143 -0.81 -17.76 12.64
CA PRO A 143 -1.82 -16.69 12.54
C PRO A 143 -2.97 -16.81 13.55
N GLU A 144 -3.07 -17.93 14.28
CA GLU A 144 -4.10 -18.20 15.29
C GLU A 144 -5.55 -18.24 14.71
N THR A 145 -5.69 -18.53 13.41
CA THR A 145 -6.98 -18.72 12.72
C THR A 145 -6.81 -19.64 11.52
N ASP A 146 -7.86 -20.42 11.21
CA ASP A 146 -7.92 -21.30 10.02
C ASP A 146 -8.50 -20.57 8.79
N ASN A 147 -9.03 -19.36 8.95
CA ASN A 147 -9.52 -18.56 7.84
C ASN A 147 -8.34 -17.99 7.04
N ALA A 148 -7.98 -18.63 5.92
CA ALA A 148 -6.84 -18.25 5.09
C ALA A 148 -6.83 -16.76 4.76
N HIS A 149 -8.00 -16.19 4.40
CA HIS A 149 -8.13 -14.79 4.04
C HIS A 149 -7.80 -13.83 5.19
N MET A 150 -7.98 -14.26 6.43
CA MET A 150 -7.79 -13.46 7.63
C MET A 150 -6.53 -13.82 8.42
N GLN A 151 -5.65 -14.66 7.85
CA GLN A 151 -4.41 -15.07 8.51
C GLN A 151 -3.38 -13.94 8.56
N THR A 152 -2.86 -13.55 7.41
CA THR A 152 -1.73 -12.61 7.31
C THR A 152 -1.83 -11.81 6.02
N ARG A 153 -1.40 -10.56 6.06
CA ARG A 153 -1.30 -9.71 4.87
C ARG A 153 0.15 -9.24 4.71
N MET A 154 0.43 -8.01 4.53
CA MET A 154 1.68 -7.43 4.08
C MET A 154 2.88 -7.70 5.02
N ALA A 155 3.36 -8.94 5.04
CA ALA A 155 4.57 -9.30 5.75
C ALA A 155 5.82 -8.74 5.05
N ARG A 156 6.88 -8.48 5.83
CA ARG A 156 8.15 -7.91 5.33
C ARG A 156 9.35 -8.57 5.99
N LYS A 157 10.46 -8.71 5.25
CA LYS A 157 11.76 -9.09 5.81
C LYS A 157 12.43 -7.86 6.42
N LEU A 158 13.03 -8.04 7.59
CA LEU A 158 13.73 -7.00 8.32
C LEU A 158 15.23 -7.01 7.99
N ALA A 159 15.92 -5.89 8.24
CA ALA A 159 17.35 -5.77 8.00
C ALA A 159 18.21 -6.74 8.84
N ASN A 160 17.68 -7.18 10.01
CA ASN A 160 18.32 -8.18 10.86
C ASN A 160 18.13 -9.63 10.38
N GLY A 161 17.45 -9.83 9.25
CA GLY A 161 17.15 -11.14 8.67
C GLY A 161 15.85 -11.78 9.17
N ASN A 162 15.19 -11.23 10.18
CA ASN A 162 13.90 -11.69 10.71
C ASN A 162 12.75 -11.25 9.78
N TYR A 163 11.54 -11.70 10.08
CA TYR A 163 10.33 -11.39 9.31
C TYR A 163 9.27 -10.78 10.21
N LEU A 164 8.66 -9.72 9.77
CA LEU A 164 7.55 -9.04 10.43
C LEU A 164 6.25 -9.39 9.72
N ALA A 165 5.32 -10.02 10.44
CA ALA A 165 4.05 -10.49 9.88
C ALA A 165 2.85 -10.00 10.70
N PRO A 166 1.93 -9.22 10.09
CA PRO A 166 0.66 -8.85 10.72
C PRO A 166 -0.33 -10.01 10.61
N HIS A 167 -0.97 -10.38 11.72
CA HIS A 167 -1.99 -11.43 11.82
C HIS A 167 -3.33 -10.81 12.20
N LEU A 168 -4.26 -10.76 11.24
CA LEU A 168 -5.49 -9.97 11.36
C LEU A 168 -6.34 -10.37 12.56
N LEU A 169 -6.91 -11.58 12.55
CA LEU A 169 -7.82 -12.04 13.62
C LEU A 169 -7.11 -12.38 14.93
N ALA A 170 -5.79 -12.51 14.91
CA ALA A 170 -5.00 -12.63 16.14
C ALA A 170 -4.79 -11.28 16.84
N PHE A 171 -5.07 -10.15 16.17
CA PHE A 171 -4.81 -8.79 16.67
C PHE A 171 -3.34 -8.60 17.06
N LYS A 172 -2.42 -9.14 16.25
CA LYS A 172 -0.98 -9.17 16.56
C LYS A 172 -0.14 -8.90 15.33
N VAL A 173 0.94 -8.18 15.55
CA VAL A 173 2.07 -8.18 14.63
C VAL A 173 3.18 -9.00 15.28
N LYS A 174 3.68 -10.02 14.59
CA LYS A 174 4.72 -10.91 15.11
C LYS A 174 6.02 -10.76 14.34
N GLU A 175 7.13 -10.73 15.05
CA GLU A 175 8.47 -10.87 14.48
C GLU A 175 8.90 -12.34 14.60
N TYR A 176 9.28 -12.93 13.46
CA TYR A 176 9.72 -14.32 13.35
C TYR A 176 11.20 -14.39 13.03
N SER A 177 11.92 -15.34 13.65
CA SER A 177 13.24 -15.76 13.19
C SER A 177 13.13 -16.48 11.83
N PRO A 178 14.26 -16.66 11.11
CA PRO A 178 14.29 -17.47 9.89
C PRO A 178 13.88 -18.94 10.11
N THR A 179 13.84 -19.44 11.35
CA THR A 179 13.42 -20.80 11.71
C THR A 179 11.97 -20.88 12.18
N GLY A 180 11.21 -19.75 12.16
CA GLY A 180 9.79 -19.72 12.55
C GLY A 180 9.54 -19.56 14.05
N GLU A 181 10.57 -19.22 14.85
CA GLU A 181 10.40 -18.85 16.24
C GLU A 181 9.79 -17.44 16.33
N VAL A 182 8.77 -17.25 17.18
CA VAL A 182 8.20 -15.93 17.46
C VAL A 182 9.08 -15.22 18.49
N LEU A 183 9.74 -14.17 18.07
CA LEU A 183 10.69 -13.40 18.89
C LEU A 183 10.03 -12.23 19.61
N THR A 184 9.10 -11.54 18.94
CA THR A 184 8.41 -10.35 19.47
C THR A 184 6.95 -10.37 19.03
N VAL A 185 6.07 -9.89 19.89
CA VAL A 185 4.63 -9.75 19.61
C VAL A 185 4.18 -8.35 19.99
N PHE A 186 3.63 -7.62 19.02
CA PHE A 186 2.94 -6.36 19.24
C PHE A 186 1.45 -6.61 19.18
N LYS A 187 0.70 -6.23 20.22
CA LYS A 187 -0.76 -6.32 20.24
C LYS A 187 -1.37 -5.09 19.58
N THR A 188 -2.52 -5.27 18.92
CA THR A 188 -3.29 -4.18 18.33
C THR A 188 -4.68 -4.02 18.96
N ASP A 189 -5.09 -4.94 19.84
CA ASP A 189 -6.30 -4.86 20.67
C ASP A 189 -6.05 -4.13 22.00
N LEU A 190 -5.23 -3.07 21.97
CA LEU A 190 -4.91 -2.25 23.17
C LEU A 190 -6.13 -1.42 23.57
N GLU A 191 -6.33 -1.25 24.90
CA GLU A 191 -7.42 -0.42 25.45
C GLU A 191 -7.40 1.03 24.92
N GLU A 192 -6.22 1.64 24.81
CA GLU A 192 -6.04 3.00 24.25
C GLU A 192 -6.40 3.11 22.77
N LEU A 193 -6.57 1.98 22.06
CA LEU A 193 -7.03 1.89 20.68
C LEU A 193 -8.50 1.47 20.56
N GLY A 194 -9.21 1.34 21.71
CA GLY A 194 -10.61 0.89 21.78
C GLY A 194 -10.78 -0.59 22.02
N GLY A 195 -9.70 -1.29 22.45
CA GLY A 195 -9.73 -2.71 22.78
C GLY A 195 -10.06 -3.61 21.59
N ARG A 196 -10.55 -4.81 21.88
CA ARG A 196 -10.89 -5.82 20.88
C ARG A 196 -12.13 -5.44 20.06
N GLU A 197 -13.08 -4.72 20.66
CA GLU A 197 -14.34 -4.29 20.04
C GLU A 197 -14.11 -3.28 18.89
N ALA A 198 -12.96 -2.60 18.87
CA ALA A 198 -12.59 -1.69 17.79
C ALA A 198 -12.09 -2.42 16.54
N GLU A 199 -12.02 -3.75 16.55
CA GLU A 199 -11.62 -4.61 15.44
C GLU A 199 -10.33 -4.14 14.73
N ASN A 200 -9.32 -3.81 15.52
CA ASN A 200 -8.03 -3.30 15.10
C ASN A 200 -7.18 -4.38 14.43
N TRP A 201 -7.62 -4.91 13.28
CA TRP A 201 -6.94 -5.96 12.54
C TRP A 201 -5.71 -5.41 11.83
N PRO A 202 -4.47 -5.84 12.18
CA PRO A 202 -3.27 -5.35 11.53
C PRO A 202 -3.16 -5.92 10.10
N PHE A 203 -3.14 -5.03 9.11
CA PHE A 203 -3.04 -5.41 7.70
C PHE A 203 -1.62 -5.23 7.16
N THR A 204 -1.01 -4.08 7.41
CA THR A 204 0.37 -3.75 7.05
C THR A 204 1.17 -3.48 8.30
N ALA A 205 2.39 -4.01 8.37
CA ALA A 205 3.36 -3.70 9.41
C ALA A 205 4.72 -3.40 8.78
N ILE A 206 5.30 -2.24 9.10
CA ILE A 206 6.56 -1.76 8.53
C ILE A 206 7.48 -1.34 9.67
N ARG A 207 8.68 -1.94 9.77
CA ARG A 207 9.72 -1.46 10.69
C ARG A 207 10.33 -0.18 10.13
N LEU A 208 10.30 0.86 10.93
CA LEU A 208 10.88 2.16 10.62
C LEU A 208 12.36 2.23 11.04
N SER A 209 13.10 3.19 10.46
CA SER A 209 14.53 3.37 10.75
C SER A 209 14.83 3.73 12.20
N ASN A 210 13.87 4.33 12.92
CA ASN A 210 13.97 4.64 14.35
C ASN A 210 13.65 3.44 15.27
N GLY A 211 13.42 2.25 14.71
CA GLY A 211 13.08 1.02 15.43
C GLY A 211 11.58 0.86 15.74
N ASN A 212 10.75 1.87 15.52
CA ASN A 212 9.29 1.76 15.69
C ASN A 212 8.66 0.92 14.58
N THR A 213 7.43 0.49 14.77
CA THR A 213 6.65 -0.28 13.79
C THR A 213 5.39 0.50 13.42
N LEU A 214 5.26 0.87 12.14
CA LEU A 214 4.07 1.48 11.56
C LEU A 214 3.08 0.36 11.22
N VAL A 215 1.82 0.48 11.66
CA VAL A 215 0.78 -0.54 11.46
C VAL A 215 -0.51 0.12 10.99
N ASN A 216 -1.07 -0.38 9.88
CA ASN A 216 -2.46 -0.09 9.51
C ASN A 216 -3.40 -1.08 10.18
N LEU A 217 -4.42 -0.56 10.85
CA LEU A 217 -5.47 -1.29 11.55
C LEU A 217 -6.75 -1.20 10.70
N THR A 218 -6.95 -2.19 9.81
CA THR A 218 -7.86 -2.06 8.69
C THR A 218 -9.30 -1.80 9.13
N HIS A 219 -9.97 -2.69 9.82
CA HIS A 219 -11.35 -2.50 10.26
C HIS A 219 -11.49 -1.40 11.32
N GLY A 220 -10.46 -1.22 12.14
CA GLY A 220 -10.40 -0.16 13.15
C GLY A 220 -10.21 1.26 12.59
N ASN A 221 -10.06 1.43 11.29
CA ASN A 221 -9.95 2.71 10.58
C ASN A 221 -8.90 3.66 11.18
N LYS A 222 -7.69 3.14 11.43
CA LYS A 222 -6.58 3.93 11.96
C LYS A 222 -5.21 3.40 11.52
N THR A 223 -4.22 4.27 11.58
CA THR A 223 -2.80 3.94 11.43
C THR A 223 -2.08 4.32 12.70
N VAL A 224 -1.27 3.41 13.22
CA VAL A 224 -0.52 3.61 14.46
C VAL A 224 0.98 3.40 14.26
N GLU A 225 1.78 4.01 15.11
CA GLU A 225 3.20 3.74 15.24
C GLU A 225 3.46 3.22 16.65
N LEU A 226 3.97 2.00 16.75
CA LEU A 226 4.30 1.33 18.01
C LEU A 226 5.81 1.40 18.23
N ASN A 227 6.24 1.73 19.44
CA ASN A 227 7.65 1.65 19.80
C ASN A 227 8.09 0.18 19.99
N PRO A 228 9.39 -0.11 20.21
CA PRO A 228 9.86 -1.49 20.43
C PRO A 228 9.25 -2.22 21.63
N LYS A 229 8.61 -1.49 22.56
CA LYS A 229 7.88 -2.07 23.71
C LYS A 229 6.41 -2.37 23.38
N GLY A 230 5.91 -1.96 22.19
CA GLY A 230 4.52 -2.10 21.78
C GLY A 230 3.60 -0.98 22.27
N GLU A 231 4.15 0.14 22.79
CA GLU A 231 3.40 1.32 23.20
C GLU A 231 3.10 2.21 21.99
N VAL A 232 1.88 2.78 21.94
CA VAL A 232 1.47 3.69 20.85
C VAL A 232 2.16 5.04 21.03
N VAL A 233 3.02 5.41 20.07
CA VAL A 233 3.75 6.70 20.08
C VAL A 233 3.22 7.70 19.05
N TRP A 234 2.35 7.25 18.15
CA TRP A 234 1.61 8.07 17.20
C TRP A 234 0.38 7.31 16.70
N LYS A 235 -0.73 8.01 16.54
CA LYS A 235 -1.98 7.49 16.00
C LYS A 235 -2.61 8.54 15.10
N VAL A 236 -3.21 8.11 13.99
CA VAL A 236 -4.11 8.90 13.16
C VAL A 236 -5.31 8.03 12.77
N SER A 237 -6.50 8.61 12.79
CA SER A 237 -7.78 7.93 12.57
C SER A 237 -8.83 8.91 12.05
N ASN A 238 -10.04 8.43 11.76
CA ASN A 238 -11.16 9.30 11.40
C ASN A 238 -11.49 10.34 12.49
N GLU A 239 -11.20 10.05 13.76
CA GLU A 239 -11.40 11.00 14.87
C GLU A 239 -10.61 12.31 14.70
N ASP A 240 -9.58 12.32 13.87
CA ASP A 240 -8.73 13.48 13.60
C ASP A 240 -9.28 14.38 12.46
N TYR A 241 -10.38 13.97 11.76
CA TYR A 241 -10.89 14.61 10.55
C TYR A 241 -12.41 14.67 10.52
N GLU A 242 -12.96 15.67 9.80
CA GLU A 242 -14.41 15.82 9.62
C GLU A 242 -14.99 14.93 8.50
N ASP A 243 -14.15 14.48 7.55
CA ASP A 243 -14.56 13.82 6.32
C ASP A 243 -14.26 12.32 6.24
N ASP A 244 -13.87 11.70 7.36
CA ASP A 244 -13.61 10.26 7.51
C ASP A 244 -12.76 9.65 6.37
N PRO A 245 -11.49 10.08 6.20
CA PRO A 245 -10.66 9.63 5.08
C PRO A 245 -10.28 8.15 5.14
N PHE A 246 -10.36 7.54 6.32
CA PHE A 246 -10.10 6.12 6.49
C PHE A 246 -11.34 5.29 6.15
N ALA A 247 -11.14 4.28 5.31
CA ALA A 247 -12.11 3.23 5.01
C ALA A 247 -11.34 1.93 4.77
N ASP A 248 -11.23 1.09 5.80
CA ASP A 248 -10.42 -0.12 5.81
C ASP A 248 -8.97 0.15 5.29
N PRO A 249 -8.14 0.91 6.04
CA PRO A 249 -6.77 1.19 5.61
C PRO A 249 -5.96 -0.10 5.49
N CYS A 250 -5.46 -0.38 4.29
CA CYS A 250 -4.69 -1.59 4.00
C CYS A 250 -3.21 -1.30 3.81
N GLY A 251 -2.82 -0.65 2.72
CA GLY A 251 -1.43 -0.30 2.43
C GLY A 251 -0.96 0.95 3.16
N ALA A 252 0.29 0.97 3.60
CA ALA A 252 0.97 2.17 4.10
C ALA A 252 2.39 2.26 3.56
N GLN A 253 2.89 3.50 3.49
CA GLN A 253 4.29 3.79 3.19
C GLN A 253 4.74 5.02 3.98
N ARG A 254 5.85 4.88 4.74
CA ARG A 254 6.53 6.04 5.31
C ARG A 254 7.44 6.64 4.26
N LEU A 255 7.26 7.92 3.96
CA LEU A 255 8.07 8.66 3.01
C LEU A 255 9.37 9.17 3.66
N PRO A 256 10.40 9.51 2.86
CA PRO A 256 11.66 10.06 3.38
C PRO A 256 11.50 11.37 4.15
N ASN A 257 10.47 12.17 3.84
CA ASN A 257 10.15 13.41 4.56
C ASN A 257 9.46 13.20 5.93
N GLY A 258 9.21 11.94 6.31
CA GLY A 258 8.54 11.56 7.55
C GLY A 258 7.01 11.47 7.46
N ASN A 259 6.39 11.89 6.35
CA ASN A 259 4.96 11.73 6.12
C ASN A 259 4.59 10.27 5.85
N THR A 260 3.31 9.95 5.95
CA THR A 260 2.79 8.60 5.70
C THR A 260 1.76 8.66 4.59
N VAL A 261 1.92 7.83 3.56
CA VAL A 261 0.87 7.58 2.57
C VAL A 261 0.06 6.38 3.04
N ILE A 262 -1.27 6.50 3.00
CA ILE A 262 -2.23 5.50 3.49
C ILE A 262 -3.24 5.21 2.38
N ALA A 263 -3.51 3.92 2.13
CA ALA A 263 -4.50 3.45 1.17
C ALA A 263 -5.78 3.04 1.90
N SER A 264 -6.93 3.61 1.48
CA SER A 264 -8.27 3.30 1.98
C SER A 264 -8.98 2.33 1.02
N TYR A 265 -9.02 1.04 1.37
CA TYR A 265 -9.53 -0.02 0.50
C TYR A 265 -11.04 0.06 0.27
N ALA A 266 -11.82 0.22 1.33
CA ALA A 266 -13.29 0.23 1.26
C ALA A 266 -13.88 1.59 0.84
N ALA A 267 -13.04 2.56 0.47
CA ALA A 267 -13.50 3.86 0.01
C ALA A 267 -14.22 3.75 -1.33
N GLY A 268 -15.55 3.75 -1.32
CA GLY A 268 -16.41 3.77 -2.51
C GLY A 268 -16.64 5.18 -3.07
N GLY A 269 -17.14 5.27 -4.31
CA GLY A 269 -17.54 6.54 -4.92
C GLY A 269 -16.45 7.62 -4.91
N ASP A 270 -16.84 8.83 -4.50
CA ASP A 270 -15.97 10.01 -4.46
C ASP A 270 -15.15 10.14 -3.17
N ARG A 271 -15.09 9.09 -2.35
CA ARG A 271 -14.24 9.09 -1.15
C ARG A 271 -12.76 8.97 -1.48
N VAL A 272 -11.92 9.47 -0.59
CA VAL A 272 -10.45 9.39 -0.69
C VAL A 272 -9.99 7.93 -0.78
N LYS A 273 -9.16 7.60 -1.78
CA LYS A 273 -8.58 6.26 -1.98
C LYS A 273 -7.17 6.17 -1.43
N LEU A 274 -6.46 7.29 -1.48
CA LEU A 274 -5.06 7.38 -1.09
C LEU A 274 -4.82 8.79 -0.56
N PHE A 275 -4.08 8.92 0.53
CA PHE A 275 -3.74 10.24 1.07
C PHE A 275 -2.37 10.23 1.76
N GLU A 276 -1.68 11.38 1.73
CA GLU A 276 -0.46 11.64 2.47
C GLU A 276 -0.79 12.46 3.72
N VAL A 277 -0.35 11.99 4.89
CA VAL A 277 -0.54 12.65 6.18
C VAL A 277 0.80 12.95 6.84
N THR A 278 0.92 14.15 7.43
CA THR A 278 2.10 14.57 8.20
C THR A 278 2.11 13.94 9.59
N ARG A 279 3.24 14.10 10.32
CA ARG A 279 3.32 13.72 11.76
C ARG A 279 2.38 14.56 12.63
N ALA A 280 2.06 15.80 12.21
CA ALA A 280 1.08 16.66 12.87
C ALA A 280 -0.37 16.31 12.53
N LYS A 281 -0.58 15.23 11.73
CA LYS A 281 -1.88 14.73 11.28
C LYS A 281 -2.58 15.61 10.24
N GLU A 282 -1.86 16.48 9.55
CA GLU A 282 -2.40 17.25 8.44
C GLU A 282 -2.38 16.41 7.17
N ILE A 283 -3.50 16.32 6.44
CA ILE A 283 -3.54 15.68 5.13
C ILE A 283 -3.05 16.71 4.10
N VAL A 284 -1.93 16.39 3.46
CA VAL A 284 -1.26 17.29 2.51
C VAL A 284 -1.45 16.89 1.05
N TRP A 285 -1.99 15.70 0.79
CA TRP A 285 -2.34 15.22 -0.54
C TRP A 285 -3.44 14.17 -0.47
N ARG A 286 -4.31 14.12 -1.48
CA ARG A 286 -5.41 13.16 -1.63
C ARG A 286 -5.54 12.71 -3.07
N TYR A 287 -5.86 11.44 -3.26
CA TYR A 287 -6.26 10.87 -4.53
C TYR A 287 -7.67 10.30 -4.43
N MET A 288 -8.56 10.76 -5.34
CA MET A 288 -9.99 10.45 -5.34
C MET A 288 -10.39 9.50 -6.48
N GLY A 289 -9.43 8.83 -7.12
CA GLY A 289 -9.64 8.03 -8.33
C GLY A 289 -10.65 6.89 -8.22
N ARG A 290 -10.79 6.10 -9.27
CA ARG A 290 -11.94 5.21 -9.52
C ARG A 290 -12.08 4.00 -8.60
N THR A 291 -11.06 3.56 -7.87
CA THR A 291 -11.07 2.28 -7.12
C THR A 291 -10.46 2.39 -5.74
N GLY A 292 -10.94 1.58 -4.80
CA GLY A 292 -10.25 1.33 -3.54
C GLY A 292 -8.95 0.56 -3.78
N PHE A 293 -7.93 0.79 -2.95
CA PHE A 293 -6.61 0.18 -3.08
C PHE A 293 -6.30 -0.72 -1.89
N ILE A 294 -5.90 -1.96 -2.16
CA ILE A 294 -5.34 -2.83 -1.13
C ILE A 294 -3.96 -2.30 -0.75
N THR A 295 -3.13 -1.97 -1.75
CA THR A 295 -1.84 -1.30 -1.54
C THR A 295 -1.58 -0.28 -2.63
N SER A 296 -0.84 0.75 -2.27
CA SER A 296 -0.17 1.63 -3.22
C SER A 296 1.25 1.85 -2.75
N LYS A 297 2.17 1.96 -3.70
CA LYS A 297 3.57 2.29 -3.45
C LYS A 297 3.91 3.50 -4.28
N CYS A 298 4.09 4.64 -3.62
CA CYS A 298 4.56 5.86 -4.27
C CYS A 298 5.98 5.61 -4.78
N SER A 299 6.16 5.71 -6.09
CA SER A 299 7.45 5.59 -6.76
C SER A 299 8.15 6.95 -6.84
N ARG A 300 7.39 8.03 -6.88
CA ARG A 300 7.88 9.40 -6.97
C ARG A 300 6.97 10.36 -6.24
N ARG A 301 7.55 11.36 -5.60
CA ARG A 301 6.87 12.52 -5.03
C ARG A 301 7.49 13.78 -5.65
N THR A 302 6.70 14.56 -6.34
CA THR A 302 7.10 15.87 -6.82
C THR A 302 6.47 16.96 -5.95
N ALA A 303 7.19 18.04 -5.74
CA ALA A 303 6.64 19.27 -5.21
C ALA A 303 6.87 20.35 -6.28
N SER A 304 5.86 21.10 -6.63
CA SER A 304 6.07 22.25 -7.53
C SER A 304 7.07 23.20 -6.89
N PRO A 305 8.01 23.79 -7.65
CA PRO A 305 8.82 24.87 -7.13
C PRO A 305 7.89 26.01 -6.70
N SER A 306 8.06 26.50 -5.48
CA SER A 306 7.39 27.73 -5.04
C SER A 306 7.63 28.80 -6.12
N PRO A 307 6.59 29.54 -6.57
CA PRO A 307 6.82 30.66 -7.45
C PRO A 307 7.78 31.61 -6.73
N GLY A 308 8.96 31.78 -7.32
CA GLY A 308 9.98 32.66 -6.76
C GLY A 308 9.37 34.04 -6.50
N THR A 309 9.49 34.49 -5.26
CA THR A 309 9.26 35.89 -4.92
C THR A 309 10.25 36.71 -5.73
N PRO A 310 9.82 37.79 -6.45
CA PRO A 310 10.67 38.61 -7.28
C PRO A 310 11.75 39.31 -6.48
#